data_573ec1489fc7c244a959d54cf1db951d
#
_entry.id   573ec1489fc7c244a959d54cf1db951d
#
_cell.length_a   1.000
_cell.length_b   1.000
_cell.length_c   1.000
_cell.angle_alpha   90.00
_cell.angle_beta   90.00
_cell.angle_gamma   90.00
#
_symmetry.space_group_name_H-M   'P 1'
#
loop_
_entity.id
_entity.type
_entity.pdbx_description
1 polymer ?
#
loop_
_entity_poly.entity_id
_entity_poly.type
_entity_poly.pdbx_seq_one_letter_code
_entity_poly.pdbx_strand_id
1 'polypeptide(L)'
;MGPELLGRLVDTHAAALVLYARQWCAIPEDIVQEAFLKFATQRKPPEHPVAWLYCVVRNGAISAGRAAQRRHRHESRAAAQTPTWFVPAENAGLDAEIATRALQQLPLVQREVIVAHIWGGLTFEQIADLTGTSASTAHRWYVAGLSVLRERLGVICPSTPQN
;
A
#
# COMPACT_ATOMS: atom_id res chain seq x y z
N MET A 1 7.55 -25.71 -1.98
CA MET A 1 7.70 -24.52 -1.09
C MET A 1 7.29 -24.95 0.32
N GLY A 2 8.08 -24.61 1.36
CA GLY A 2 7.77 -25.02 2.73
C GLY A 2 6.58 -24.24 3.28
N PRO A 3 5.62 -24.90 3.96
CA PRO A 3 4.45 -24.25 4.57
C PRO A 3 4.84 -23.18 5.61
N GLU A 4 5.99 -23.33 6.24
CA GLU A 4 6.52 -22.39 7.22
C GLU A 4 6.87 -21.00 6.63
N LEU A 5 7.40 -20.95 5.39
CA LEU A 5 7.69 -19.69 4.71
C LEU A 5 6.39 -18.94 4.41
N LEU A 6 5.39 -19.64 3.88
CA LEU A 6 4.09 -19.06 3.58
C LEU A 6 3.44 -18.51 4.84
N GLY A 7 3.41 -19.29 5.94
CA GLY A 7 2.85 -18.85 7.22
C GLY A 7 3.50 -17.56 7.72
N ARG A 8 4.83 -17.50 7.78
CA ARG A 8 5.56 -16.28 8.18
C ARG A 8 5.24 -15.06 7.30
N LEU A 9 5.16 -15.26 5.98
CA LEU A 9 4.81 -14.17 5.07
C LEU A 9 3.38 -13.66 5.29
N VAL A 10 2.43 -14.54 5.53
CA VAL A 10 1.05 -14.18 5.87
C VAL A 10 1.02 -13.39 7.17
N ASP A 11 1.59 -13.94 8.25
CA ASP A 11 1.57 -13.32 9.58
C ASP A 11 2.22 -11.94 9.59
N THR A 12 3.31 -11.76 8.82
CA THR A 12 4.09 -10.52 8.84
C THR A 12 3.55 -9.47 7.87
N HIS A 13 3.04 -9.87 6.70
CA HIS A 13 2.79 -8.93 5.60
C HIS A 13 1.33 -8.80 5.19
N ALA A 14 0.40 -9.69 5.62
CA ALA A 14 -0.97 -9.66 5.12
C ALA A 14 -1.66 -8.31 5.41
N ALA A 15 -1.55 -7.79 6.63
CA ALA A 15 -2.16 -6.51 7.02
C ALA A 15 -1.60 -5.33 6.19
N ALA A 16 -0.29 -5.31 5.96
CA ALA A 16 0.37 -4.27 5.16
C ALA A 16 -0.05 -4.36 3.68
N LEU A 17 -0.19 -5.57 3.14
CA LEU A 17 -0.66 -5.80 1.77
C LEU A 17 -2.13 -5.40 1.59
N VAL A 18 -2.99 -5.66 2.58
CA VAL A 18 -4.39 -5.20 2.58
C VAL A 18 -4.44 -3.66 2.59
N LEU A 19 -3.66 -3.01 3.48
CA LEU A 19 -3.55 -1.55 3.51
C LEU A 19 -3.08 -1.00 2.15
N TYR A 20 -2.12 -1.67 1.53
CA TYR A 20 -1.59 -1.29 0.22
C TYR A 20 -2.65 -1.44 -0.88
N ALA A 21 -3.38 -2.57 -0.92
CA ALA A 21 -4.40 -2.84 -1.94
C ALA A 21 -5.61 -1.89 -1.89
N ARG A 22 -5.98 -1.43 -0.69
CA ARG A 22 -7.09 -0.48 -0.47
C ARG A 22 -6.95 0.83 -1.24
N GLN A 23 -5.77 1.15 -1.71
CA GLN A 23 -5.52 2.34 -2.52
C GLN A 23 -6.23 2.31 -3.89
N TRP A 24 -6.61 1.12 -4.39
CA TRP A 24 -7.17 0.95 -5.73
C TRP A 24 -8.50 0.20 -5.78
N CYS A 25 -8.82 -0.62 -4.77
CA CYS A 25 -10.02 -1.47 -4.82
C CYS A 25 -10.75 -1.53 -3.47
N ALA A 26 -12.01 -1.92 -3.54
CA ALA A 26 -12.89 -2.09 -2.38
C ALA A 26 -12.88 -3.52 -1.79
N ILE A 27 -12.14 -4.45 -2.40
CA ILE A 27 -12.04 -5.86 -1.97
C ILE A 27 -10.56 -6.25 -1.74
N PRO A 28 -9.82 -5.51 -0.90
CA PRO A 28 -8.39 -5.71 -0.76
C PRO A 28 -8.04 -7.06 -0.14
N GLU A 29 -8.86 -7.58 0.76
CA GLU A 29 -8.66 -8.85 1.43
C GLU A 29 -8.66 -10.01 0.42
N ASP A 30 -9.60 -10.04 -0.52
CA ASP A 30 -9.70 -11.06 -1.57
C ASP A 30 -8.47 -11.02 -2.50
N ILE A 31 -8.02 -9.82 -2.85
CA ILE A 31 -6.83 -9.63 -3.70
C ILE A 31 -5.58 -10.15 -2.99
N VAL A 32 -5.44 -9.88 -1.70
CA VAL A 32 -4.30 -10.36 -0.91
C VAL A 32 -4.34 -11.88 -0.74
N GLN A 33 -5.52 -12.45 -0.46
CA GLN A 33 -5.69 -13.90 -0.39
C GLN A 33 -5.31 -14.57 -1.71
N GLU A 34 -5.79 -14.04 -2.84
CA GLU A 34 -5.43 -14.55 -4.17
C GLU A 34 -3.92 -14.46 -4.43
N ALA A 35 -3.25 -13.39 -4.00
CA ALA A 35 -1.80 -13.25 -4.13
C ALA A 35 -1.05 -14.31 -3.34
N PHE A 36 -1.46 -14.63 -2.11
CA PHE A 36 -0.87 -15.71 -1.32
C PHE A 36 -1.14 -17.09 -1.92
N LEU A 37 -2.34 -17.33 -2.48
CA LEU A 37 -2.63 -18.57 -3.21
C LEU A 37 -1.73 -18.73 -4.44
N LYS A 38 -1.54 -17.67 -5.21
CA LYS A 38 -0.61 -17.64 -6.34
C LYS A 38 0.83 -17.91 -5.87
N PHE A 39 1.23 -17.33 -4.74
CA PHE A 39 2.54 -17.58 -4.16
C PHE A 39 2.70 -19.04 -3.75
N ALA A 40 1.70 -19.64 -3.10
CA ALA A 40 1.71 -21.02 -2.65
C ALA A 40 1.86 -22.03 -3.80
N THR A 41 1.35 -21.73 -4.99
CA THR A 41 1.41 -22.56 -6.19
C THR A 41 2.69 -22.39 -7.00
N GLN A 42 3.60 -21.48 -6.62
CA GLN A 42 4.89 -21.33 -7.30
C GLN A 42 5.75 -22.59 -7.14
N ARG A 43 6.32 -23.06 -8.23
CA ARG A 43 7.27 -24.20 -8.21
C ARG A 43 8.56 -23.85 -7.47
N LYS A 44 9.03 -22.61 -7.62
CA LYS A 44 10.21 -22.05 -6.97
C LYS A 44 9.83 -20.69 -6.35
N PRO A 45 10.18 -20.46 -5.09
CA PRO A 45 9.97 -19.15 -4.48
C PRO A 45 10.66 -18.05 -5.29
N PRO A 46 10.03 -16.87 -5.46
CA PRO A 46 10.70 -15.71 -6.02
C PRO A 46 11.93 -15.32 -5.18
N GLU A 47 12.93 -14.73 -5.80
CA GLU A 47 14.14 -14.24 -5.12
C GLU A 47 13.81 -13.23 -4.01
N HIS A 48 12.83 -12.35 -4.29
CA HIS A 48 12.32 -11.36 -3.35
C HIS A 48 10.80 -11.57 -3.11
N PRO A 49 10.43 -12.49 -2.19
CA PRO A 49 9.03 -12.88 -1.98
C PRO A 49 8.10 -11.72 -1.65
N VAL A 50 8.54 -10.79 -0.80
CA VAL A 50 7.74 -9.64 -0.37
C VAL A 50 7.50 -8.69 -1.55
N ALA A 51 8.54 -8.31 -2.29
CA ALA A 51 8.41 -7.45 -3.47
C ALA A 51 7.51 -8.09 -4.54
N TRP A 52 7.61 -9.41 -4.73
CA TRP A 52 6.74 -10.16 -5.62
C TRP A 52 5.27 -10.09 -5.19
N LEU A 53 4.99 -10.28 -3.89
CA LEU A 53 3.63 -10.17 -3.35
C LEU A 53 3.06 -8.76 -3.58
N TYR A 54 3.84 -7.71 -3.31
CA TYR A 54 3.42 -6.33 -3.58
C TYR A 54 3.10 -6.11 -5.06
N CYS A 55 3.90 -6.67 -5.98
CA CYS A 55 3.65 -6.60 -7.42
C CYS A 55 2.33 -7.28 -7.81
N VAL A 56 2.09 -8.51 -7.33
CA VAL A 56 0.85 -9.26 -7.61
C VAL A 56 -0.37 -8.55 -7.04
N VAL A 57 -0.30 -8.10 -5.79
CA VAL A 57 -1.38 -7.38 -5.12
C VAL A 57 -1.69 -6.06 -5.83
N ARG A 58 -0.66 -5.28 -6.20
CA ARG A 58 -0.83 -4.04 -6.96
C ARG A 58 -1.59 -4.26 -8.27
N ASN A 59 -1.12 -5.20 -9.07
CA ASN A 59 -1.73 -5.51 -10.36
C ASN A 59 -3.18 -6.00 -10.21
N GLY A 60 -3.44 -6.86 -9.23
CA GLY A 60 -4.77 -7.35 -8.90
C GLY A 60 -5.71 -6.22 -8.45
N ALA A 61 -5.26 -5.37 -7.53
CA ALA A 61 -6.05 -4.27 -6.99
C ALA A 61 -6.39 -3.21 -8.06
N ILE A 62 -5.41 -2.83 -8.89
CA ILE A 62 -5.65 -1.90 -10.02
C ILE A 62 -6.65 -2.50 -11.03
N SER A 63 -6.51 -3.79 -11.35
CA SER A 63 -7.43 -4.49 -12.25
C SER A 63 -8.86 -4.54 -11.69
N ALA A 64 -9.01 -4.88 -10.41
CA ALA A 64 -10.29 -4.91 -9.72
C ALA A 64 -10.95 -3.52 -9.66
N GLY A 65 -10.17 -2.48 -9.34
CA GLY A 65 -10.66 -1.10 -9.34
C GLY A 65 -11.15 -0.63 -10.72
N ARG A 66 -10.39 -0.94 -11.78
CA ARG A 66 -10.80 -0.65 -13.16
C ARG A 66 -12.07 -1.42 -13.55
N ALA A 67 -12.21 -2.68 -13.13
CA ALA A 67 -13.39 -3.47 -13.40
C ALA A 67 -14.62 -2.92 -12.67
N ALA A 68 -14.47 -2.53 -11.40
CA ALA A 68 -15.52 -1.89 -10.61
C ALA A 68 -15.97 -0.56 -11.24
N GLN A 69 -15.02 0.27 -11.70
CA GLN A 69 -15.32 1.53 -12.37
C GLN A 69 -16.08 1.33 -13.69
N ARG A 70 -15.72 0.29 -14.47
CA ARG A 70 -16.48 -0.06 -15.70
C ARG A 70 -17.90 -0.48 -15.35
N ARG A 71 -18.12 -1.36 -14.38
CA ARG A 71 -19.46 -1.76 -13.92
C ARG A 71 -20.26 -0.54 -13.47
N HIS A 72 -19.69 0.31 -12.65
CA HIS A 72 -20.34 1.51 -12.15
C HIS A 72 -20.77 2.46 -13.27
N ARG A 73 -19.96 2.64 -14.33
CA ARG A 73 -20.35 3.44 -15.49
C ARG A 73 -21.55 2.87 -16.25
N HIS A 74 -21.72 1.55 -16.23
CA HIS A 74 -22.88 0.88 -16.85
C HIS A 74 -24.12 0.92 -15.96
N GLU A 75 -23.96 0.94 -14.62
CA GLU A 75 -25.05 0.83 -13.66
C GLU A 75 -25.53 2.17 -13.08
N SER A 76 -24.76 3.25 -13.20
CA SER A 76 -25.06 4.47 -12.45
C SER A 76 -25.09 5.76 -13.25
N ARG A 77 -26.26 6.37 -13.15
CA ARG A 77 -26.46 7.82 -13.04
C ARG A 77 -26.66 8.29 -11.58
N ALA A 78 -26.32 7.51 -10.57
CA ALA A 78 -26.55 7.86 -9.17
C ALA A 78 -25.31 7.60 -8.29
N ALA A 79 -24.88 8.65 -7.59
CA ALA A 79 -24.00 8.73 -6.41
C ALA A 79 -22.64 8.02 -6.48
N ALA A 80 -21.59 8.81 -6.71
CA ALA A 80 -20.21 8.43 -6.46
C ALA A 80 -19.96 8.33 -4.94
N GLN A 81 -19.87 7.12 -4.41
CA GLN A 81 -19.27 6.90 -3.10
C GLN A 81 -17.77 6.74 -3.29
N THR A 82 -16.99 7.65 -2.71
CA THR A 82 -15.54 7.52 -2.61
C THR A 82 -15.25 6.35 -1.66
N PRO A 83 -14.53 5.30 -2.08
CA PRO A 83 -14.19 4.21 -1.17
C PRO A 83 -13.42 4.77 0.03
N THR A 84 -13.85 4.43 1.24
CA THR A 84 -13.10 4.75 2.45
C THR A 84 -11.83 3.92 2.44
N TRP A 85 -10.68 4.56 2.20
CA TRP A 85 -9.41 3.89 2.01
C TRP A 85 -8.95 3.09 3.24
N PHE A 86 -9.29 3.56 4.42
CA PHE A 86 -8.91 2.92 5.68
C PHE A 86 -10.06 3.05 6.69
N VAL A 87 -10.48 1.92 7.25
CA VAL A 87 -11.31 1.90 8.44
C VAL A 87 -10.36 1.59 9.60
N PRO A 88 -10.14 2.50 10.56
CA PRO A 88 -9.37 2.19 11.75
C PRO A 88 -9.97 0.96 12.43
N ALA A 89 -9.13 0.09 13.00
CA ALA A 89 -9.63 -0.95 13.90
C ALA A 89 -10.47 -0.28 15.00
N GLU A 90 -11.55 -0.93 15.46
CA GLU A 90 -12.50 -0.37 16.44
C GLU A 90 -11.84 0.17 17.72
N ASN A 91 -10.56 -0.19 17.97
CA ASN A 91 -9.73 0.27 19.07
C ASN A 91 -8.52 1.13 18.63
N ALA A 92 -8.50 1.61 17.38
CA ALA A 92 -7.45 2.52 16.94
C ALA A 92 -7.60 3.84 17.67
N GLY A 93 -6.57 4.25 18.43
CA GLY A 93 -6.57 5.52 19.14
C GLY A 93 -6.68 6.72 18.17
N LEU A 94 -6.99 7.89 18.72
CA LEU A 94 -7.16 9.16 17.99
C LEU A 94 -5.98 9.44 17.04
N ASP A 95 -4.76 9.07 17.43
CA ASP A 95 -3.54 9.25 16.64
C ASP A 95 -3.54 8.43 15.35
N ALA A 96 -4.08 7.19 15.38
CA ALA A 96 -4.17 6.34 14.20
C ALA A 96 -5.20 6.87 13.17
N GLU A 97 -6.28 7.46 13.64
CA GLU A 97 -7.28 8.10 12.78
C GLU A 97 -6.71 9.35 12.10
N ILE A 98 -5.99 10.18 12.85
CA ILE A 98 -5.31 11.38 12.33
C ILE A 98 -4.27 10.99 11.28
N ALA A 99 -3.42 9.99 11.57
CA ALA A 99 -2.42 9.49 10.64
C ALA A 99 -3.06 8.93 9.35
N THR A 100 -4.17 8.22 9.48
CA THR A 100 -4.93 7.69 8.35
C THR A 100 -5.46 8.79 7.45
N ARG A 101 -6.08 9.81 8.03
CA ARG A 101 -6.58 10.97 7.26
C ARG A 101 -5.46 11.72 6.57
N ALA A 102 -4.31 11.89 7.23
CA ALA A 102 -3.15 12.54 6.64
C ALA A 102 -2.61 11.76 5.42
N LEU A 103 -2.52 10.42 5.52
CA LEU A 103 -2.14 9.55 4.41
C LEU A 103 -3.14 9.62 3.24
N GLN A 104 -4.45 9.64 3.53
CA GLN A 104 -5.49 9.72 2.49
C GLN A 104 -5.38 10.97 1.62
N GLN A 105 -4.89 12.06 2.19
CA GLN A 105 -4.76 13.35 1.50
C GLN A 105 -3.48 13.47 0.67
N LEU A 106 -2.57 12.49 0.75
CA LEU A 106 -1.39 12.45 -0.10
C LEU A 106 -1.75 12.08 -1.55
N PRO A 107 -1.02 12.61 -2.54
CA PRO A 107 -1.05 12.05 -3.90
C PRO A 107 -0.80 10.54 -3.87
N LEU A 108 -1.50 9.80 -4.74
CA LEU A 108 -1.45 8.33 -4.78
C LEU A 108 -0.02 7.80 -4.83
N VAL A 109 0.85 8.37 -5.68
CA VAL A 109 2.25 7.93 -5.84
C VAL A 109 3.07 8.10 -4.55
N GLN A 110 2.86 9.17 -3.79
CA GLN A 110 3.55 9.40 -2.52
C GLN A 110 3.07 8.43 -1.45
N ARG A 111 1.77 8.23 -1.35
CA ARG A 111 1.15 7.27 -0.43
C ARG A 111 1.59 5.85 -0.74
N GLU A 112 1.60 5.46 -2.02
CA GLU A 112 2.05 4.15 -2.48
C GLU A 112 3.47 3.84 -2.03
N VAL A 113 4.41 4.75 -2.27
CA VAL A 113 5.81 4.59 -1.88
C VAL A 113 5.96 4.52 -0.35
N ILE A 114 5.27 5.38 0.39
CA ILE A 114 5.31 5.38 1.85
C ILE A 114 4.82 4.04 2.42
N VAL A 115 3.68 3.54 1.94
CA VAL A 115 3.13 2.26 2.44
C VAL A 115 4.05 1.10 2.08
N ALA A 116 4.56 1.05 0.85
CA ALA A 116 5.46 -0.02 0.43
C ALA A 116 6.79 -0.01 1.19
N HIS A 117 7.35 1.17 1.48
CA HIS A 117 8.62 1.28 2.18
C HIS A 117 8.48 1.03 3.69
N ILE A 118 7.55 1.72 4.37
CA ILE A 118 7.43 1.68 5.84
C ILE A 118 6.82 0.36 6.31
N TRP A 119 5.73 -0.07 5.71
CA TRP A 119 5.03 -1.30 6.13
C TRP A 119 5.45 -2.54 5.35
N GLY A 120 5.87 -2.37 4.09
CA GLY A 120 6.37 -3.46 3.26
C GLY A 120 7.84 -3.78 3.45
N GLY A 121 8.62 -2.83 3.96
CA GLY A 121 10.07 -2.96 4.06
C GLY A 121 10.78 -3.02 2.70
N LEU A 122 10.13 -2.57 1.61
CA LEU A 122 10.73 -2.59 0.29
C LEU A 122 11.82 -1.52 0.17
N THR A 123 12.91 -1.86 -0.54
CA THR A 123 13.94 -0.88 -0.92
C THR A 123 13.41 0.04 -2.02
N PHE A 124 14.09 1.19 -2.24
CA PHE A 124 13.67 2.12 -3.31
C PHE A 124 13.88 1.53 -4.70
N GLU A 125 14.82 0.61 -4.89
CA GLU A 125 15.00 -0.16 -6.13
C GLU A 125 13.80 -1.06 -6.38
N GLN A 126 13.37 -1.82 -5.37
CA GLN A 126 12.19 -2.68 -5.46
C GLN A 126 10.90 -1.87 -5.70
N ILE A 127 10.78 -0.69 -5.09
CA ILE A 127 9.66 0.22 -5.31
C ILE A 127 9.72 0.81 -6.73
N ALA A 128 10.90 1.10 -7.24
CA ALA A 128 11.08 1.58 -8.60
C ALA A 128 10.59 0.55 -9.63
N ASP A 129 10.98 -0.71 -9.45
CA ASP A 129 10.50 -1.83 -10.28
C ASP A 129 8.97 -2.01 -10.16
N LEU A 130 8.44 -1.91 -8.93
CA LEU A 130 7.02 -2.03 -8.64
C LEU A 130 6.18 -0.94 -9.32
N THR A 131 6.66 0.29 -9.34
CA THR A 131 5.92 1.46 -9.82
C THR A 131 6.26 1.88 -11.25
N GLY A 132 7.29 1.26 -11.85
CA GLY A 132 7.77 1.60 -13.19
C GLY A 132 8.49 2.95 -13.23
N THR A 133 9.23 3.31 -12.17
CA THR A 133 9.99 4.56 -12.06
C THR A 133 11.47 4.29 -11.76
N SER A 134 12.25 5.31 -11.38
CA SER A 134 13.62 5.15 -10.89
C SER A 134 13.66 5.17 -9.36
N ALA A 135 14.69 4.54 -8.76
CA ALA A 135 14.89 4.55 -7.31
C ALA A 135 15.00 5.98 -6.75
N SER A 136 15.68 6.88 -7.48
CA SER A 136 15.78 8.30 -7.09
C SER A 136 14.44 9.02 -7.15
N THR A 137 13.57 8.69 -8.10
CA THR A 137 12.20 9.24 -8.17
C THR A 137 11.35 8.69 -7.03
N ALA A 138 11.40 7.38 -6.74
CA ALA A 138 10.72 6.77 -5.62
C ALA A 138 11.15 7.42 -4.29
N HIS A 139 12.46 7.59 -4.07
CA HIS A 139 12.99 8.29 -2.90
C HIS A 139 12.47 9.74 -2.80
N ARG A 140 12.47 10.47 -3.91
CA ARG A 140 11.93 11.85 -3.93
C ARG A 140 10.46 11.91 -3.55
N TRP A 141 9.62 10.98 -4.05
CA TRP A 141 8.21 10.90 -3.67
C TRP A 141 8.03 10.56 -2.20
N TYR A 142 8.87 9.67 -1.66
CA TYR A 142 8.89 9.32 -0.25
C TYR A 142 9.19 10.54 0.63
N VAL A 143 10.27 11.26 0.34
CA VAL A 143 10.67 12.45 1.09
C VAL A 143 9.59 13.54 1.03
N ALA A 144 9.05 13.80 -0.16
CA ALA A 144 7.97 14.78 -0.34
C ALA A 144 6.71 14.39 0.45
N GLY A 145 6.31 13.13 0.39
CA GLY A 145 5.15 12.65 1.15
C GLY A 145 5.36 12.71 2.67
N LEU A 146 6.55 12.35 3.16
CA LEU A 146 6.89 12.51 4.58
C LEU A 146 6.87 13.96 5.05
N SER A 147 7.34 14.90 4.23
CA SER A 147 7.29 16.32 4.54
C SER A 147 5.85 16.80 4.76
N VAL A 148 4.94 16.43 3.86
CA VAL A 148 3.51 16.75 3.99
C VAL A 148 2.90 16.11 5.23
N LEU A 149 3.24 14.85 5.54
CA LEU A 149 2.74 14.18 6.74
C LEU A 149 3.22 14.85 8.02
N ARG A 150 4.50 15.22 8.09
CA ARG A 150 5.07 15.92 9.26
C ARG A 150 4.38 17.25 9.50
N GLU A 151 4.17 18.03 8.46
CA GLU A 151 3.47 19.31 8.55
C GLU A 151 2.03 19.13 9.08
N ARG A 152 1.32 18.15 8.56
CA ARG A 152 -0.09 17.90 8.95
C ARG A 152 -0.25 17.29 10.33
N LEU A 153 0.69 16.47 10.75
CA LEU A 153 0.68 15.82 12.06
C LEU A 153 1.26 16.71 13.17
N GLY A 154 1.73 17.91 12.83
CA GLY A 154 2.32 18.85 13.80
C GLY A 154 3.63 18.32 14.41
N VAL A 155 4.27 17.34 13.79
CA VAL A 155 5.56 16.82 14.25
C VAL A 155 6.65 17.80 13.83
N ILE A 156 6.88 18.79 14.66
CA ILE A 156 8.03 19.69 14.52
C ILE A 156 9.26 18.85 14.85
N CYS A 157 10.06 18.48 13.85
CA CYS A 157 11.43 18.06 14.13
C CYS A 157 12.17 19.25 14.76
N PRO A 158 12.78 19.09 15.95
CA PRO A 158 13.70 20.11 16.43
C PRO A 158 14.81 20.23 15.38
N SER A 159 14.94 21.43 14.83
CA SER A 159 16.03 21.77 13.91
C SER A 159 17.34 21.38 14.56
N THR A 160 18.11 20.50 13.93
CA THR A 160 19.47 20.22 14.34
C THR A 160 20.22 21.55 14.35
N PRO A 161 20.80 22.00 15.47
CA PRO A 161 21.58 23.23 15.47
C PRO A 161 22.76 23.01 14.53
N GLN A 162 22.84 23.85 13.51
CA GLN A 162 24.05 23.99 12.72
C GLN A 162 25.17 24.54 13.65
N ASN A 163 26.17 23.73 13.88
CA ASN A 163 27.44 24.18 14.48
C ASN A 163 28.51 24.03 13.42
#